data_abe638d3b874315bf7404b0e67a9b201
#
_entry.id   abe638d3b874315bf7404b0e67a9b201
#
_cell.length_a   1.000
_cell.length_b   1.000
_cell.length_c   1.000
_cell.angle_alpha   90.00
_cell.angle_beta   90.00
_cell.angle_gamma   90.00
#
_symmetry.space_group_name_H-M   'P 1'
#
loop_
_entity.id
_entity.type
_entity.pdbx_description
1 polymer ?
#
loop_
_entity_poly.entity_id
_entity_poly.type
_entity_poly.pdbx_seq_one_letter_code
_entity_poly.pdbx_strand_id
1 'polypeptide(L)'
;MHYRLLISLSILVVSATSCNNRPASITPVSGSAAPHENPLGQFGYDKKFVGRYDKDMVILENGQSKLIVSPKFQGKVFSSTAAGDSGSSFGWVHYEAFAHPLDPHMNAYGGEDRLWLGPEGGRFSLFFPPGAKMEFANWKTPAPFDSEPWDVVGHTDQSVDLRKDMQLVNYAGTHLSLSIDRQITILDRAAIDSLLGLSADPGVAAVGYRTVNTLTNTGGQPWTEKTGMPCLWLLDMFPPSSKTTIIIPYETGDSSKPATTDYFGEIPADRIRFADGVLRFTADGKSRGKLGIHPLRAKPIAGSYDSVHHVLTIILFDIDPHARYLNQEWNTTKPPFSGDAVNAYNDGPLANGTQMGPFYELESVSPAAFLAPGAAQIHHHSVFHFIGSYAGLEAICKKVLRVGLADKVQ
;
A
#
# COMPACT_ATOMS: atom_id res chain seq x y z
N MET A 1 -33.09 -1.99 -64.47
CA MET A 1 -33.72 -3.25 -64.94
C MET A 1 -34.36 -3.93 -63.74
N HIS A 2 -35.68 -4.03 -63.82
CA HIS A 2 -36.59 -4.53 -62.79
C HIS A 2 -36.42 -6.03 -62.55
N TYR A 3 -36.71 -6.52 -61.32
CA TYR A 3 -37.65 -7.61 -61.12
C TYR A 3 -38.11 -7.67 -59.66
N ARG A 4 -39.40 -7.40 -59.46
CA ARG A 4 -40.21 -7.73 -58.26
C ARG A 4 -40.63 -9.17 -58.37
N LEU A 5 -40.65 -9.90 -57.22
CA LEU A 5 -41.43 -11.11 -57.11
C LEU A 5 -42.24 -11.09 -55.82
N LEU A 6 -43.56 -11.05 -55.99
CA LEU A 6 -44.61 -11.26 -55.00
C LEU A 6 -44.81 -12.78 -54.85
N ILE A 7 -44.93 -13.29 -53.64
CA ILE A 7 -45.55 -14.59 -53.37
C ILE A 7 -46.51 -14.50 -52.20
N SER A 8 -47.67 -15.09 -52.44
CA SER A 8 -48.95 -14.99 -51.79
C SER A 8 -49.06 -15.67 -50.42
N LEU A 9 -49.99 -15.11 -49.67
CA LEU A 9 -50.54 -15.60 -48.39
C LEU A 9 -51.51 -16.77 -48.65
N SER A 10 -51.36 -17.87 -47.92
CA SER A 10 -52.38 -18.93 -47.86
C SER A 10 -52.75 -19.15 -46.39
N ILE A 11 -53.96 -18.78 -46.05
CA ILE A 11 -54.60 -19.02 -44.76
C ILE A 11 -55.20 -20.45 -44.73
N LEU A 12 -54.79 -21.25 -43.74
CA LEU A 12 -55.41 -22.50 -43.40
C LEU A 12 -56.06 -22.37 -42.00
N VAL A 13 -57.40 -22.45 -42.03
CA VAL A 13 -58.22 -22.52 -40.80
C VAL A 13 -58.36 -24.01 -40.43
N VAL A 14 -57.99 -24.37 -39.23
CA VAL A 14 -58.30 -25.68 -38.63
C VAL A 14 -58.94 -25.43 -37.26
N SER A 15 -60.15 -26.05 -37.18
CA SER A 15 -61.09 -25.94 -36.08
C SER A 15 -60.62 -26.62 -34.80
N ALA A 16 -60.90 -25.97 -33.66
CA ALA A 16 -60.63 -26.44 -32.32
C ALA A 16 -61.53 -27.62 -31.89
N THR A 17 -60.98 -28.64 -31.29
CA THR A 17 -61.64 -29.52 -30.36
C THR A 17 -60.99 -29.34 -28.96
N SER A 18 -61.83 -28.92 -28.04
CA SER A 18 -61.48 -28.69 -26.62
C SER A 18 -61.34 -30.01 -25.88
N CYS A 19 -60.20 -30.30 -25.32
CA CYS A 19 -60.05 -31.30 -24.25
C CYS A 19 -59.43 -30.55 -22.99
N ASN A 20 -60.25 -30.49 -21.96
CA ASN A 20 -59.87 -30.04 -20.65
C ASN A 20 -58.81 -30.95 -19.99
N ASN A 21 -57.56 -30.58 -19.96
CA ASN A 21 -56.58 -31.15 -19.02
C ASN A 21 -55.96 -29.99 -18.20
N ARG A 22 -56.21 -29.98 -16.88
CA ARG A 22 -55.55 -29.11 -15.94
C ARG A 22 -54.06 -29.42 -15.96
N PRO A 23 -53.16 -28.43 -16.18
CA PRO A 23 -51.75 -28.65 -15.97
C PRO A 23 -51.44 -28.68 -14.45
N ALA A 24 -50.66 -29.67 -14.03
CA ALA A 24 -50.07 -29.74 -12.71
C ALA A 24 -49.24 -28.51 -12.47
N SER A 25 -49.39 -27.91 -11.27
CA SER A 25 -48.61 -26.77 -10.82
C SER A 25 -47.12 -27.19 -10.74
N ILE A 26 -46.33 -26.71 -11.68
CA ILE A 26 -44.87 -26.77 -11.60
C ILE A 26 -44.45 -25.67 -10.61
N THR A 27 -44.09 -26.08 -9.40
CA THR A 27 -43.37 -25.21 -8.45
C THR A 27 -42.08 -24.75 -9.13
N PRO A 28 -41.78 -23.46 -9.21
CA PRO A 28 -40.49 -23.02 -9.73
C PRO A 28 -39.41 -23.55 -8.79
N VAL A 29 -38.55 -24.40 -9.30
CA VAL A 29 -37.29 -24.73 -8.68
C VAL A 29 -36.55 -23.41 -8.57
N SER A 30 -36.30 -22.93 -7.34
CA SER A 30 -35.48 -21.77 -7.11
C SER A 30 -34.11 -22.05 -7.73
N GLY A 31 -33.88 -21.47 -8.89
CA GLY A 31 -32.59 -21.49 -9.54
C GLY A 31 -31.61 -20.83 -8.56
N SER A 32 -30.59 -21.55 -8.16
CA SER A 32 -29.43 -20.99 -7.49
C SER A 32 -28.95 -19.82 -8.35
N ALA A 33 -29.06 -18.59 -7.82
CA ALA A 33 -28.52 -17.43 -8.48
C ALA A 33 -27.05 -17.73 -8.78
N ALA A 34 -26.62 -17.52 -10.02
CA ALA A 34 -25.21 -17.59 -10.36
C ALA A 34 -24.44 -16.71 -9.37
N PRO A 35 -23.27 -17.14 -8.88
CA PRO A 35 -22.51 -16.34 -7.93
C PRO A 35 -22.26 -14.97 -8.56
N HIS A 36 -22.74 -13.90 -7.91
CA HIS A 36 -22.49 -12.54 -8.34
C HIS A 36 -20.97 -12.31 -8.32
N GLU A 37 -20.39 -12.09 -9.49
CA GLU A 37 -18.97 -11.71 -9.56
C GLU A 37 -18.82 -10.30 -8.98
N ASN A 38 -17.91 -10.14 -8.01
CA ASN A 38 -17.58 -8.83 -7.47
C ASN A 38 -16.93 -7.98 -8.59
N PRO A 39 -17.36 -6.74 -8.82
CA PRO A 39 -16.76 -5.85 -9.81
C PRO A 39 -15.37 -5.37 -9.34
N LEU A 40 -14.59 -4.86 -10.30
CA LEU A 40 -13.31 -4.19 -10.04
C LEU A 40 -13.48 -3.08 -9.01
N GLY A 41 -12.53 -2.98 -8.06
CA GLY A 41 -12.58 -2.04 -6.93
C GLY A 41 -13.29 -2.59 -5.70
N GLN A 42 -13.85 -3.80 -5.75
CA GLN A 42 -14.32 -4.53 -4.58
C GLN A 42 -13.30 -5.56 -4.09
N PHE A 43 -13.25 -5.75 -2.77
CA PHE A 43 -12.32 -6.68 -2.13
C PHE A 43 -12.44 -8.12 -2.66
N GLY A 44 -13.64 -8.60 -2.91
CA GLY A 44 -13.88 -9.94 -3.46
C GLY A 44 -13.29 -10.12 -4.87
N TYR A 45 -13.20 -9.04 -5.67
CA TYR A 45 -12.50 -9.08 -6.94
C TYR A 45 -11.00 -9.32 -6.73
N ASP A 46 -10.35 -8.52 -5.85
CA ASP A 46 -8.92 -8.65 -5.58
C ASP A 46 -8.58 -9.98 -4.94
N LYS A 47 -9.40 -10.46 -3.99
CA LYS A 47 -9.28 -11.79 -3.39
C LYS A 47 -9.29 -12.89 -4.47
N LYS A 48 -10.25 -12.85 -5.38
CA LYS A 48 -10.33 -13.81 -6.49
C LYS A 48 -9.14 -13.66 -7.45
N PHE A 49 -8.72 -12.42 -7.73
CA PHE A 49 -7.61 -12.15 -8.63
C PHE A 49 -6.29 -12.65 -8.06
N VAL A 50 -5.89 -12.20 -6.86
CA VAL A 50 -4.62 -12.59 -6.21
C VAL A 50 -4.58 -14.10 -6.00
N GLY A 51 -5.70 -14.73 -5.61
CA GLY A 51 -5.82 -16.19 -5.43
C GLY A 51 -5.61 -17.02 -6.70
N ARG A 52 -5.56 -16.42 -7.89
CA ARG A 52 -5.14 -17.11 -9.13
C ARG A 52 -3.63 -17.31 -9.17
N TYR A 53 -2.88 -16.38 -8.59
CA TYR A 53 -1.43 -16.33 -8.66
C TYR A 53 -0.75 -16.82 -7.38
N ASP A 54 -1.42 -16.70 -6.23
CA ASP A 54 -0.97 -17.23 -4.94
C ASP A 54 -2.08 -18.12 -4.34
N LYS A 55 -1.82 -19.43 -4.26
CA LYS A 55 -2.75 -20.40 -3.66
C LYS A 55 -2.64 -20.49 -2.15
N ASP A 56 -1.53 -19.98 -1.63
CA ASP A 56 -1.20 -19.99 -0.21
C ASP A 56 -1.47 -18.62 0.44
N MET A 57 -2.15 -17.71 -0.28
CA MET A 57 -2.55 -16.42 0.28
C MET A 57 -3.42 -16.61 1.53
N VAL A 58 -3.16 -15.78 2.54
CA VAL A 58 -3.89 -15.79 3.80
C VAL A 58 -4.93 -14.67 3.80
N ILE A 59 -6.17 -14.98 4.18
CA ILE A 59 -7.21 -13.99 4.42
C ILE A 59 -7.35 -13.84 5.94
N LEU A 60 -7.04 -12.64 6.45
CA LEU A 60 -7.30 -12.30 7.85
C LEU A 60 -8.66 -11.63 7.95
N GLU A 61 -9.46 -12.01 8.95
CA GLU A 61 -10.83 -11.54 9.10
C GLU A 61 -11.17 -11.13 10.53
N ASN A 62 -11.90 -10.02 10.67
CA ASN A 62 -12.57 -9.63 11.90
C ASN A 62 -13.93 -9.03 11.54
N GLY A 63 -14.99 -9.83 11.62
CA GLY A 63 -16.32 -9.46 11.15
C GLY A 63 -16.36 -9.15 9.66
N GLN A 64 -16.70 -7.91 9.31
CA GLN A 64 -16.71 -7.44 7.93
C GLN A 64 -15.34 -6.91 7.46
N SER A 65 -14.42 -6.68 8.38
CA SER A 65 -13.07 -6.23 8.07
C SER A 65 -12.22 -7.42 7.61
N LYS A 66 -11.51 -7.27 6.49
CA LYS A 66 -10.69 -8.35 5.90
C LYS A 66 -9.41 -7.80 5.31
N LEU A 67 -8.37 -8.64 5.27
CA LEU A 67 -7.09 -8.39 4.59
C LEU A 67 -6.74 -9.54 3.65
N ILE A 68 -6.07 -9.23 2.54
CA ILE A 68 -5.40 -10.21 1.67
C ILE A 68 -3.90 -10.14 1.94
N VAL A 69 -3.32 -11.18 2.51
CA VAL A 69 -1.87 -11.29 2.73
C VAL A 69 -1.31 -12.36 1.81
N SER A 70 -0.21 -12.05 1.09
CA SER A 70 0.40 -12.98 0.18
C SER A 70 1.84 -13.32 0.55
N PRO A 71 2.10 -14.53 1.03
CA PRO A 71 3.45 -15.03 1.28
C PRO A 71 4.30 -15.09 0.00
N LYS A 72 3.70 -15.51 -1.12
CA LYS A 72 4.36 -15.58 -2.42
C LYS A 72 4.90 -14.22 -2.87
N PHE A 73 4.18 -13.15 -2.58
CA PHE A 73 4.55 -11.79 -2.92
C PHE A 73 5.11 -11.03 -1.71
N GLN A 74 6.10 -11.63 -1.01
CA GLN A 74 6.91 -11.03 0.06
C GLN A 74 6.10 -10.59 1.30
N GLY A 75 5.05 -11.33 1.68
CA GLY A 75 4.22 -11.00 2.83
C GLY A 75 3.50 -9.65 2.70
N LYS A 76 3.20 -9.21 1.47
CA LYS A 76 2.43 -7.98 1.24
C LYS A 76 1.00 -8.14 1.73
N VAL A 77 0.46 -7.08 2.31
CA VAL A 77 -0.98 -6.87 2.35
C VAL A 77 -1.39 -6.30 0.99
N PHE A 78 -2.07 -7.08 0.15
CA PHE A 78 -2.48 -6.58 -1.16
C PHE A 78 -3.61 -5.57 -1.08
N SER A 79 -4.58 -5.85 -0.24
CA SER A 79 -5.70 -4.95 0.00
C SER A 79 -6.44 -5.28 1.28
N SER A 80 -7.18 -4.31 1.78
CA SER A 80 -8.10 -4.45 2.91
C SER A 80 -9.50 -3.95 2.56
N THR A 81 -10.47 -4.28 3.40
CA THR A 81 -11.85 -3.80 3.31
C THR A 81 -12.49 -3.68 4.68
N ALA A 82 -13.42 -2.74 4.85
CA ALA A 82 -14.24 -2.58 6.05
C ALA A 82 -15.65 -3.21 5.92
N ALA A 83 -16.01 -3.80 4.75
CA ALA A 83 -17.39 -4.18 4.44
C ALA A 83 -17.52 -5.52 3.69
N GLY A 84 -16.64 -6.47 3.98
CA GLY A 84 -16.66 -7.80 3.39
C GLY A 84 -16.31 -7.81 1.90
N ASP A 85 -16.60 -8.92 1.23
CA ASP A 85 -16.21 -9.15 -0.16
C ASP A 85 -16.82 -8.13 -1.15
N SER A 86 -17.98 -7.56 -0.85
CA SER A 86 -18.62 -6.50 -1.64
C SER A 86 -18.17 -5.09 -1.27
N GLY A 87 -17.39 -4.94 -0.20
CA GLY A 87 -16.83 -3.66 0.22
C GLY A 87 -15.73 -3.15 -0.70
N SER A 88 -15.43 -1.84 -0.59
CA SER A 88 -14.31 -1.22 -1.31
C SER A 88 -12.99 -1.89 -0.95
N SER A 89 -12.14 -2.03 -1.95
CA SER A 89 -10.75 -2.46 -1.83
C SER A 89 -9.88 -1.22 -1.65
N PHE A 90 -9.04 -1.18 -0.63
CA PHE A 90 -8.27 0.02 -0.29
C PHE A 90 -6.84 0.02 -0.83
N GLY A 91 -6.26 -1.16 -1.11
CA GLY A 91 -4.93 -1.27 -1.68
C GLY A 91 -4.90 -1.05 -3.19
N TRP A 92 -3.80 -0.49 -3.70
CA TRP A 92 -3.57 -0.46 -5.14
C TRP A 92 -2.97 -1.78 -5.61
N VAL A 93 -3.63 -2.46 -6.56
CA VAL A 93 -3.19 -3.71 -7.18
C VAL A 93 -2.89 -3.45 -8.65
N HIS A 94 -1.67 -3.73 -9.09
CA HIS A 94 -1.26 -3.59 -10.48
C HIS A 94 -1.56 -4.86 -11.27
N TYR A 95 -2.80 -5.05 -11.68
CA TYR A 95 -3.30 -6.29 -12.29
C TYR A 95 -2.51 -6.73 -13.52
N GLU A 96 -2.06 -5.78 -14.35
CA GLU A 96 -1.32 -6.07 -15.57
C GLU A 96 0.05 -6.69 -15.31
N ALA A 97 0.72 -6.28 -14.22
CA ALA A 97 2.03 -6.79 -13.85
C ALA A 97 2.06 -8.32 -13.65
N PHE A 98 0.94 -8.91 -13.21
CA PHE A 98 0.84 -10.36 -12.99
C PHE A 98 0.84 -11.20 -14.27
N ALA A 99 0.55 -10.60 -15.42
CA ALA A 99 0.52 -11.28 -16.71
C ALA A 99 1.88 -11.25 -17.42
N HIS A 100 2.82 -10.45 -16.93
CA HIS A 100 4.14 -10.30 -17.53
C HIS A 100 5.19 -11.23 -16.89
N PRO A 101 6.27 -11.58 -17.61
CA PRO A 101 7.46 -12.20 -17.01
C PRO A 101 8.04 -11.28 -15.91
N LEU A 102 8.84 -11.89 -15.02
CA LEU A 102 9.56 -11.11 -14.01
C LEU A 102 10.40 -10.01 -14.64
N ASP A 103 10.23 -8.79 -14.15
CA ASP A 103 11.05 -7.65 -14.55
C ASP A 103 12.39 -7.72 -13.82
N PRO A 104 13.53 -7.55 -14.52
CA PRO A 104 14.86 -7.64 -13.91
C PRO A 104 15.17 -6.46 -12.97
N HIS A 105 14.40 -5.39 -12.99
CA HIS A 105 14.58 -4.22 -12.12
C HIS A 105 13.67 -4.27 -10.90
N MET A 106 12.36 -4.45 -11.10
CA MET A 106 11.37 -4.46 -10.04
C MET A 106 10.05 -5.07 -10.53
N ASN A 107 9.47 -5.95 -9.72
CA ASN A 107 8.17 -6.54 -9.97
C ASN A 107 7.07 -5.76 -9.25
N ALA A 108 6.53 -4.76 -9.94
CA ALA A 108 5.61 -3.77 -9.40
C ALA A 108 4.17 -4.29 -9.31
N TYR A 109 3.90 -5.30 -8.48
CA TYR A 109 2.55 -5.86 -8.31
C TYR A 109 1.59 -4.97 -7.52
N GLY A 110 2.08 -3.89 -6.90
CA GLY A 110 1.32 -3.08 -5.96
C GLY A 110 1.33 -3.69 -4.55
N GLY A 111 0.30 -3.39 -3.80
CA GLY A 111 0.09 -3.86 -2.42
C GLY A 111 -0.10 -2.71 -1.46
N GLU A 112 -1.15 -2.81 -0.63
CA GLU A 112 -1.53 -1.81 0.37
C GLU A 112 -0.44 -1.55 1.41
N ASP A 113 0.33 -2.59 1.78
CA ASP A 113 1.49 -2.47 2.67
C ASP A 113 2.58 -3.42 2.19
N ARG A 114 3.71 -2.85 1.77
CA ARG A 114 4.90 -3.56 1.31
C ARG A 114 6.05 -3.29 2.26
N LEU A 115 6.84 -4.31 2.54
CA LEU A 115 8.10 -4.16 3.26
C LEU A 115 9.27 -4.27 2.30
N TRP A 116 10.09 -3.24 2.25
CA TRP A 116 11.40 -3.25 1.65
C TRP A 116 12.48 -3.02 2.71
N LEU A 117 13.72 -3.25 2.34
CA LEU A 117 14.89 -2.81 3.08
C LEU A 117 15.54 -1.65 2.34
N GLY A 118 15.80 -0.56 3.06
CA GLY A 118 16.61 0.53 2.60
C GLY A 118 18.08 0.39 3.07
N PRO A 119 18.97 1.26 2.56
CA PRO A 119 18.68 2.40 1.71
C PRO A 119 18.60 2.00 0.23
N GLU A 120 17.71 2.71 -0.50
CA GLU A 120 17.59 2.54 -1.95
C GLU A 120 18.83 3.05 -2.68
N GLY A 121 19.29 4.24 -2.34
CA GLY A 121 20.50 4.86 -2.89
C GLY A 121 21.57 5.11 -1.83
N GLY A 122 22.55 5.93 -2.19
CA GLY A 122 23.62 6.34 -1.29
C GLY A 122 24.71 5.28 -1.07
N ARG A 123 25.62 5.60 -0.17
CA ARG A 123 26.84 4.82 0.07
C ARG A 123 26.61 3.37 0.47
N PHE A 124 25.47 3.05 1.04
CA PHE A 124 25.14 1.71 1.55
C PHE A 124 23.94 1.08 0.83
N SER A 125 23.58 1.60 -0.35
CA SER A 125 22.46 1.11 -1.14
C SER A 125 22.44 -0.43 -1.24
N LEU A 126 21.24 -0.98 -1.15
CA LEU A 126 20.98 -2.41 -1.41
C LEU A 126 20.56 -2.67 -2.86
N PHE A 127 20.29 -1.62 -3.66
CA PHE A 127 19.70 -1.69 -5.00
C PHE A 127 20.72 -1.51 -6.12
N PHE A 128 21.93 -1.05 -5.78
CA PHE A 128 23.01 -0.84 -6.76
C PHE A 128 24.19 -1.74 -6.47
N PRO A 129 24.77 -2.41 -7.49
CA PRO A 129 26.02 -3.15 -7.32
C PRO A 129 27.18 -2.25 -6.88
N PRO A 130 28.18 -2.77 -6.14
CA PRO A 130 29.35 -2.00 -5.73
C PRO A 130 30.03 -1.29 -6.89
N GLY A 131 30.27 0.02 -6.77
CA GLY A 131 30.95 0.85 -7.76
C GLY A 131 30.16 1.20 -9.01
N ALA A 132 28.92 0.70 -9.17
CA ALA A 132 28.08 1.07 -10.30
C ALA A 132 27.60 2.52 -10.20
N LYS A 133 27.37 3.16 -11.36
CA LYS A 133 26.69 4.47 -11.38
C LYS A 133 25.26 4.32 -10.86
N MET A 134 24.79 5.29 -10.07
CA MET A 134 23.42 5.32 -9.58
C MET A 134 22.49 5.90 -10.66
N GLU A 135 22.19 5.07 -11.64
CA GLU A 135 21.25 5.32 -12.75
C GLU A 135 20.34 4.11 -12.93
N PHE A 136 19.17 4.29 -13.48
CA PHE A 136 18.13 3.25 -13.58
C PHE A 136 18.63 1.94 -14.20
N ALA A 137 19.52 2.00 -15.20
CA ALA A 137 20.07 0.80 -15.83
C ALA A 137 20.81 -0.15 -14.85
N ASN A 138 21.33 0.38 -13.75
CA ASN A 138 22.05 -0.40 -12.72
C ASN A 138 21.19 -0.66 -11.47
N TRP A 139 20.03 -0.03 -11.38
CA TRP A 139 19.14 -0.18 -10.23
C TRP A 139 18.34 -1.49 -10.31
N LYS A 140 18.31 -2.24 -9.22
CA LYS A 140 17.53 -3.49 -9.11
C LYS A 140 17.05 -3.68 -7.68
N THR A 141 15.79 -3.99 -7.52
CA THR A 141 15.26 -4.43 -6.23
C THR A 141 15.81 -5.83 -5.91
N PRO A 142 16.40 -6.05 -4.73
CA PRO A 142 16.86 -7.38 -4.32
C PRO A 142 15.75 -8.42 -4.30
N ALA A 143 16.02 -9.60 -4.87
CA ALA A 143 15.06 -10.68 -5.02
C ALA A 143 14.32 -11.11 -3.73
N PRO A 144 14.97 -11.13 -2.52
CA PRO A 144 14.30 -11.54 -1.29
C PRO A 144 13.10 -10.69 -0.89
N PHE A 145 13.00 -9.44 -1.33
CA PHE A 145 11.84 -8.57 -1.11
C PHE A 145 11.22 -8.02 -2.40
N ASP A 146 11.49 -8.68 -3.54
CA ASP A 146 10.88 -8.37 -4.84
C ASP A 146 10.15 -9.57 -5.46
N SER A 147 10.81 -10.73 -5.55
CA SER A 147 10.33 -11.88 -6.34
C SER A 147 10.36 -13.23 -5.61
N GLU A 148 11.05 -13.33 -4.48
CA GLU A 148 11.10 -14.58 -3.70
C GLU A 148 9.95 -14.66 -2.69
N PRO A 149 9.34 -15.83 -2.49
CA PRO A 149 8.33 -16.02 -1.46
C PRO A 149 8.92 -15.96 -0.05
N TRP A 150 8.05 -15.64 0.92
CA TRP A 150 8.35 -15.69 2.35
C TRP A 150 7.65 -16.87 3.01
N ASP A 151 8.27 -17.44 4.04
CA ASP A 151 7.72 -18.57 4.76
C ASP A 151 6.64 -18.12 5.74
N VAL A 152 5.49 -18.81 5.76
CA VAL A 152 4.48 -18.69 6.81
C VAL A 152 4.91 -19.57 7.97
N VAL A 153 5.24 -18.96 9.12
CA VAL A 153 5.67 -19.68 10.34
C VAL A 153 4.52 -19.90 11.34
N GLY A 154 3.40 -19.20 11.14
CA GLY A 154 2.19 -19.38 11.92
C GLY A 154 1.07 -18.48 11.38
N HIS A 155 -0.19 -18.89 11.56
CA HIS A 155 -1.35 -18.03 11.30
C HIS A 155 -2.57 -18.45 12.12
N THR A 156 -3.46 -17.48 12.32
CA THR A 156 -4.82 -17.62 12.82
C THR A 156 -5.77 -16.90 11.87
N ASP A 157 -7.06 -16.84 12.18
CA ASP A 157 -7.99 -16.02 11.39
C ASP A 157 -7.68 -14.52 11.46
N GLN A 158 -6.93 -14.08 12.48
CA GLN A 158 -6.69 -12.66 12.76
C GLN A 158 -5.21 -12.25 12.64
N SER A 159 -4.29 -13.18 12.48
CA SER A 159 -2.86 -12.88 12.38
C SER A 159 -2.13 -13.87 11.50
N VAL A 160 -1.04 -13.40 10.88
CA VAL A 160 -0.09 -14.25 10.18
C VAL A 160 1.33 -13.83 10.54
N ASP A 161 2.18 -14.81 10.81
CA ASP A 161 3.61 -14.64 11.07
C ASP A 161 4.38 -15.16 9.86
N LEU A 162 5.24 -14.29 9.30
CA LEU A 162 6.03 -14.56 8.11
C LEU A 162 7.52 -14.39 8.44
N ARG A 163 8.36 -15.16 7.77
CA ARG A 163 9.81 -15.09 7.91
C ARG A 163 10.52 -15.15 6.58
N LYS A 164 11.63 -14.40 6.46
CA LYS A 164 12.57 -14.49 5.34
C LYS A 164 14.01 -14.32 5.82
N ASP A 165 14.84 -15.31 5.55
CA ASP A 165 16.28 -15.19 5.70
C ASP A 165 16.89 -14.66 4.39
N MET A 166 17.82 -13.72 4.48
CA MET A 166 18.37 -13.01 3.33
C MET A 166 19.90 -12.91 3.38
N GLN A 167 20.52 -12.98 2.20
CA GLN A 167 21.92 -12.65 1.97
C GLN A 167 21.97 -11.49 0.98
N LEU A 168 22.46 -10.35 1.40
CA LEU A 168 22.52 -9.14 0.60
C LEU A 168 23.94 -8.60 0.52
N VAL A 169 24.24 -7.85 -0.52
CA VAL A 169 25.50 -7.12 -0.65
C VAL A 169 25.16 -5.66 -0.85
N ASN A 170 25.65 -4.77 0.01
CA ASN A 170 25.41 -3.35 -0.15
C ASN A 170 26.41 -2.69 -1.11
N TYR A 171 26.17 -1.46 -1.50
CA TYR A 171 27.03 -0.70 -2.42
C TYR A 171 28.48 -0.55 -1.95
N ALA A 172 28.73 -0.55 -0.64
CA ALA A 172 30.08 -0.55 -0.07
C ALA A 172 30.79 -1.92 -0.18
N GLY A 173 30.14 -2.94 -0.73
CA GLY A 173 30.66 -4.30 -0.88
C GLY A 173 30.55 -5.15 0.38
N THR A 174 29.81 -4.72 1.39
CA THR A 174 29.60 -5.50 2.61
C THR A 174 28.55 -6.58 2.40
N HIS A 175 28.87 -7.81 2.75
CA HIS A 175 27.92 -8.93 2.81
C HIS A 175 27.11 -8.86 4.11
N LEU A 176 25.80 -8.83 3.99
CA LEU A 176 24.85 -8.74 5.09
C LEU A 176 24.03 -10.03 5.14
N SER A 177 24.14 -10.78 6.25
CA SER A 177 23.27 -11.91 6.56
C SER A 177 22.22 -11.44 7.56
N LEU A 178 20.96 -11.58 7.23
CA LEU A 178 19.86 -11.08 8.06
C LEU A 178 18.61 -11.96 7.98
N SER A 179 17.74 -11.83 8.95
CA SER A 179 16.37 -12.33 8.86
C SER A 179 15.36 -11.22 9.12
N ILE A 180 14.22 -11.33 8.46
CA ILE A 180 13.03 -10.55 8.76
C ILE A 180 11.96 -11.48 9.32
N ASP A 181 11.43 -11.14 10.48
CA ASP A 181 10.20 -11.69 11.01
C ASP A 181 9.12 -10.58 10.90
N ARG A 182 8.01 -10.90 10.23
CA ARG A 182 6.91 -9.97 9.99
C ARG A 182 5.60 -10.57 10.49
N GLN A 183 5.03 -9.99 11.53
CA GLN A 183 3.68 -10.31 12.01
C GLN A 183 2.69 -9.30 11.46
N ILE A 184 1.57 -9.76 10.91
CA ILE A 184 0.46 -8.93 10.46
C ILE A 184 -0.79 -9.35 11.24
N THR A 185 -1.44 -8.38 11.90
CA THR A 185 -2.63 -8.62 12.72
C THR A 185 -3.74 -7.67 12.32
N ILE A 186 -4.92 -8.21 11.94
CA ILE A 186 -6.12 -7.40 11.76
C ILE A 186 -6.68 -7.00 13.13
N LEU A 187 -7.09 -5.73 13.26
CA LEU A 187 -7.58 -5.15 14.49
C LEU A 187 -9.12 -5.17 14.54
N ASP A 188 -9.68 -5.36 15.69
CA ASP A 188 -11.10 -5.09 15.90
C ASP A 188 -11.36 -3.59 16.07
N ARG A 189 -12.63 -3.19 16.01
CA ARG A 189 -13.01 -1.78 16.11
C ARG A 189 -12.58 -1.15 17.43
N ALA A 190 -12.65 -1.88 18.55
CA ALA A 190 -12.27 -1.36 19.86
C ALA A 190 -10.76 -1.09 19.94
N ALA A 191 -9.95 -1.96 19.37
CA ALA A 191 -8.50 -1.77 19.26
C ALA A 191 -8.15 -0.55 18.36
N ILE A 192 -8.84 -0.39 17.22
CA ILE A 192 -8.68 0.79 16.35
C ILE A 192 -9.02 2.08 17.11
N ASP A 193 -10.19 2.11 17.75
CA ASP A 193 -10.66 3.28 18.51
C ASP A 193 -9.71 3.59 19.70
N SER A 194 -9.20 2.58 20.38
CA SER A 194 -8.23 2.73 21.49
C SER A 194 -6.89 3.31 21.01
N LEU A 195 -6.32 2.75 19.94
CA LEU A 195 -5.03 3.19 19.38
C LEU A 195 -5.07 4.65 18.90
N LEU A 196 -6.19 5.07 18.32
CA LEU A 196 -6.36 6.41 17.75
C LEU A 196 -7.05 7.39 18.74
N GLY A 197 -7.44 6.93 19.94
CA GLY A 197 -8.16 7.72 20.93
C GLY A 197 -9.54 8.19 20.45
N LEU A 198 -10.21 7.38 19.63
CA LEU A 198 -11.52 7.69 19.06
C LEU A 198 -12.65 7.25 20.00
N SER A 199 -13.83 7.81 19.78
CA SER A 199 -15.10 7.29 20.29
C SER A 199 -15.82 6.59 19.15
N ALA A 200 -16.48 5.47 19.44
CA ALA A 200 -17.20 4.69 18.45
C ALA A 200 -18.26 5.56 17.73
N ASP A 201 -18.20 5.59 16.39
CA ASP A 201 -19.22 6.18 15.52
C ASP A 201 -19.76 5.07 14.61
N PRO A 202 -21.00 4.62 14.79
CA PRO A 202 -21.59 3.56 13.96
C PRO A 202 -21.81 3.99 12.50
N GLY A 203 -21.76 5.29 12.20
CA GLY A 203 -21.90 5.84 10.84
C GLY A 203 -20.58 5.81 10.04
N VAL A 204 -19.46 5.36 10.65
CA VAL A 204 -18.15 5.25 10.01
C VAL A 204 -17.68 3.82 10.10
N ALA A 205 -17.63 3.13 8.96
CA ALA A 205 -17.01 1.83 8.85
C ALA A 205 -15.47 1.96 8.89
N ALA A 206 -14.79 0.98 9.47
CA ALA A 206 -13.33 0.99 9.56
C ALA A 206 -12.75 -0.40 9.37
N VAL A 207 -11.56 -0.45 8.79
CA VAL A 207 -10.63 -1.57 8.87
C VAL A 207 -9.29 -1.03 9.33
N GLY A 208 -8.57 -1.81 10.12
CA GLY A 208 -7.22 -1.48 10.53
C GLY A 208 -6.42 -2.73 10.79
N TYR A 209 -5.12 -2.63 10.60
CA TYR A 209 -4.18 -3.68 10.91
C TYR A 209 -2.85 -3.11 11.38
N ARG A 210 -2.10 -3.94 12.07
CA ARG A 210 -0.77 -3.62 12.55
C ARG A 210 0.23 -4.62 12.02
N THR A 211 1.40 -4.13 11.62
CA THR A 211 2.55 -4.97 11.31
C THR A 211 3.65 -4.74 12.34
N VAL A 212 4.29 -5.83 12.78
CA VAL A 212 5.48 -5.83 13.63
C VAL A 212 6.60 -6.44 12.80
N ASN A 213 7.57 -5.61 12.43
CA ASN A 213 8.65 -6.00 11.52
C ASN A 213 9.96 -6.03 12.31
N THR A 214 10.55 -7.22 12.46
CA THR A 214 11.78 -7.44 13.20
C THR A 214 12.91 -7.77 12.24
N LEU A 215 13.94 -6.92 12.21
CA LEU A 215 15.16 -7.11 11.45
C LEU A 215 16.26 -7.62 12.40
N THR A 216 16.80 -8.79 12.12
CA THR A 216 17.88 -9.42 12.93
C THR A 216 19.16 -9.54 12.12
N ASN A 217 20.29 -9.13 12.69
CA ASN A 217 21.60 -9.43 12.13
C ASN A 217 21.97 -10.90 12.43
N THR A 218 21.85 -11.79 11.44
CA THR A 218 22.19 -13.21 11.58
C THR A 218 23.65 -13.51 11.16
N GLY A 219 24.40 -12.48 10.74
CA GLY A 219 25.81 -12.60 10.38
C GLY A 219 26.75 -12.61 11.58
N GLY A 220 28.04 -12.88 11.31
CA GLY A 220 29.07 -12.91 12.33
C GLY A 220 29.76 -11.57 12.61
N GLN A 221 29.36 -10.48 11.93
CA GLN A 221 29.99 -9.17 12.06
C GLN A 221 28.97 -8.10 12.43
N PRO A 222 29.32 -7.11 13.25
CA PRO A 222 28.43 -6.00 13.56
C PRO A 222 28.26 -5.08 12.36
N TRP A 223 27.07 -4.51 12.22
CA TRP A 223 26.77 -3.46 11.26
C TRP A 223 27.18 -2.10 11.84
N THR A 224 28.02 -1.39 11.14
CA THR A 224 28.68 -0.16 11.61
C THR A 224 28.66 0.92 10.53
N GLU A 225 29.06 2.14 10.88
CA GLU A 225 29.23 3.24 9.91
C GLU A 225 30.21 2.92 8.76
N LYS A 226 31.14 1.98 8.98
CA LYS A 226 32.09 1.56 7.93
C LYS A 226 31.51 0.52 7.00
N THR A 227 30.82 -0.46 7.56
CA THR A 227 30.24 -1.58 6.82
C THR A 227 28.90 -1.24 6.20
N GLY A 228 28.19 -0.27 6.75
CA GLY A 228 26.81 0.02 6.43
C GLY A 228 25.85 -0.97 7.10
N MET A 229 24.57 -0.69 6.99
CA MET A 229 23.48 -1.49 7.54
C MET A 229 22.21 -1.22 6.73
N PRO A 230 21.18 -2.08 6.84
CA PRO A 230 19.86 -1.78 6.30
C PRO A 230 19.02 -0.91 7.26
N CYS A 231 17.85 -0.49 6.79
CA CYS A 231 16.70 -0.05 7.58
C CYS A 231 15.43 -0.75 7.06
N LEU A 232 14.41 -0.83 7.91
CA LEU A 232 13.08 -1.28 7.50
C LEU A 232 12.36 -0.11 6.83
N TRP A 233 11.72 -0.37 5.70
CA TRP A 233 11.03 0.63 4.90
C TRP A 233 9.66 0.10 4.46
N LEU A 234 8.59 0.66 5.04
CA LEU A 234 7.21 0.31 4.74
C LEU A 234 6.69 1.29 3.70
N LEU A 235 6.11 0.76 2.63
CA LEU A 235 5.61 1.52 1.49
C LEU A 235 4.16 1.10 1.23
N ASP A 236 3.23 1.95 1.65
CA ASP A 236 1.80 1.71 1.48
C ASP A 236 1.34 2.30 0.15
N MET A 237 0.80 1.48 -0.75
CA MET A 237 0.31 1.94 -2.06
C MET A 237 -1.21 1.95 -2.10
N PHE A 238 -1.77 3.10 -2.43
CA PHE A 238 -3.21 3.32 -2.48
C PHE A 238 -3.66 3.84 -3.84
N PRO A 239 -4.88 3.48 -4.30
CA PRO A 239 -5.46 4.04 -5.51
C PRO A 239 -5.85 5.51 -5.27
N PRO A 240 -5.43 6.44 -6.15
CA PRO A 240 -5.80 7.84 -6.03
C PRO A 240 -7.16 8.13 -6.66
N SER A 241 -7.80 9.21 -6.21
CA SER A 241 -8.83 9.91 -6.96
C SER A 241 -8.33 11.27 -7.45
N SER A 242 -9.13 11.94 -8.27
CA SER A 242 -8.82 13.31 -8.71
C SER A 242 -8.79 14.34 -7.58
N LYS A 243 -9.20 13.96 -6.35
CA LYS A 243 -9.28 14.82 -5.17
C LYS A 243 -8.69 14.17 -3.92
N THR A 244 -7.69 13.33 -4.09
CA THR A 244 -6.93 12.77 -2.97
C THR A 244 -5.87 13.77 -2.53
N THR A 245 -5.77 13.97 -1.21
CA THR A 245 -4.75 14.81 -0.57
C THR A 245 -4.06 14.04 0.53
N ILE A 246 -2.74 13.95 0.49
CA ILE A 246 -1.91 13.48 1.60
C ILE A 246 -1.82 14.57 2.65
N ILE A 247 -1.89 14.20 3.92
CA ILE A 247 -1.93 15.07 5.09
C ILE A 247 -0.89 14.57 6.09
N ILE A 248 0.21 15.32 6.28
CA ILE A 248 1.28 14.91 7.19
C ILE A 248 1.52 16.02 8.23
N PRO A 249 1.12 15.81 9.49
CA PRO A 249 1.51 16.68 10.58
C PRO A 249 3.03 16.63 10.81
N TYR A 250 3.64 17.78 11.08
CA TYR A 250 5.08 17.86 11.39
C TYR A 250 5.36 18.74 12.61
N GLU A 251 6.55 18.62 13.20
CA GLU A 251 6.99 19.46 14.32
C GLU A 251 7.38 20.84 13.79
N THR A 252 6.83 21.88 14.45
CA THR A 252 7.14 23.29 14.17
C THR A 252 8.30 23.76 15.04
N GLY A 253 8.85 24.94 14.78
CA GLY A 253 9.85 25.59 15.65
C GLY A 253 11.22 25.84 15.01
N ASP A 254 11.45 25.34 13.79
CA ASP A 254 12.62 25.63 12.98
C ASP A 254 12.20 26.45 11.74
N SER A 255 13.03 27.42 11.33
CA SER A 255 12.79 28.23 10.14
C SER A 255 13.17 27.53 8.82
N SER A 256 13.80 26.34 8.89
CA SER A 256 14.13 25.55 7.71
C SER A 256 12.88 24.97 7.04
N LYS A 257 12.99 24.62 5.75
CA LYS A 257 11.93 23.91 5.00
C LYS A 257 11.55 22.63 5.76
N PRO A 258 10.26 22.38 6.03
CA PRO A 258 9.83 21.23 6.84
C PRO A 258 10.08 19.87 6.18
N ALA A 259 10.21 19.81 4.86
CA ALA A 259 10.38 18.59 4.11
C ALA A 259 11.36 18.77 2.95
N THR A 260 12.07 17.69 2.59
CA THR A 260 12.75 17.52 1.30
C THR A 260 11.69 17.28 0.22
N THR A 261 11.71 18.00 -0.90
CA THR A 261 10.66 17.92 -1.95
C THR A 261 11.22 17.78 -3.35
N ASP A 262 12.49 17.44 -3.48
CA ASP A 262 13.24 17.45 -4.74
C ASP A 262 13.85 16.08 -5.12
N TYR A 263 13.38 14.98 -4.53
CA TYR A 263 13.87 13.62 -4.83
C TYR A 263 13.83 13.28 -6.34
N PHE A 264 12.78 13.71 -7.03
CA PHE A 264 12.58 13.53 -8.48
C PHE A 264 12.41 14.86 -9.22
N GLY A 265 13.01 15.94 -8.71
CA GLY A 265 12.77 17.32 -9.06
C GLY A 265 11.75 17.97 -8.12
N GLU A 266 11.76 19.30 -8.05
CA GLU A 266 10.88 20.05 -7.15
C GLU A 266 9.40 19.75 -7.42
N ILE A 267 8.65 19.49 -6.35
CA ILE A 267 7.18 19.38 -6.43
C ILE A 267 6.60 20.76 -6.76
N PRO A 268 5.74 20.90 -7.78
CA PRO A 268 5.11 22.17 -8.13
C PRO A 268 4.38 22.81 -6.93
N ALA A 269 4.52 24.12 -6.78
CA ALA A 269 4.03 24.86 -5.61
C ALA A 269 2.51 24.81 -5.42
N ASP A 270 1.75 24.59 -6.49
CA ASP A 270 0.30 24.40 -6.48
C ASP A 270 -0.12 23.00 -6.01
N ARG A 271 0.83 22.09 -5.85
CA ARG A 271 0.57 20.71 -5.43
C ARG A 271 0.95 20.41 -3.98
N ILE A 272 1.68 21.33 -3.33
CA ILE A 272 2.15 21.14 -1.96
C ILE A 272 1.94 22.43 -1.15
N ARG A 273 1.46 22.29 0.08
CA ARG A 273 1.25 23.41 1.00
C ARG A 273 1.74 23.06 2.40
N PHE A 274 2.42 24.00 3.01
CA PHE A 274 2.84 23.94 4.41
C PHE A 274 2.09 25.03 5.19
N ALA A 275 1.26 24.65 6.13
CA ALA A 275 0.54 25.59 6.99
C ALA A 275 0.23 24.95 8.35
N ASP A 276 0.35 25.73 9.43
CA ASP A 276 -0.08 25.35 10.78
C ASP A 276 0.50 24.00 11.29
N GLY A 277 1.75 23.68 10.94
CA GLY A 277 2.38 22.42 11.31
C GLY A 277 1.87 21.21 10.55
N VAL A 278 1.24 21.42 9.39
CA VAL A 278 0.73 20.37 8.52
C VAL A 278 1.15 20.59 7.08
N LEU A 279 1.67 19.53 6.47
CA LEU A 279 1.92 19.43 5.05
C LEU A 279 0.71 18.80 4.36
N ARG A 280 0.27 19.42 3.28
CA ARG A 280 -0.70 18.84 2.34
C ARG A 280 -0.06 18.66 0.98
N PHE A 281 -0.25 17.48 0.39
CA PHE A 281 0.29 17.15 -0.91
C PHE A 281 -0.80 16.51 -1.78
N THR A 282 -1.00 17.04 -2.99
CA THR A 282 -1.98 16.49 -3.94
C THR A 282 -1.50 15.14 -4.46
N ALA A 283 -2.33 14.11 -4.26
CA ALA A 283 -2.03 12.71 -4.57
C ALA A 283 -3.05 12.15 -5.58
N ASP A 284 -3.09 12.71 -6.79
CA ASP A 284 -4.07 12.41 -7.83
C ASP A 284 -3.53 11.47 -8.94
N GLY A 285 -2.31 10.97 -8.80
CA GLY A 285 -1.67 10.11 -9.78
C GLY A 285 -1.30 10.81 -11.11
N LYS A 286 -1.20 12.14 -11.14
CA LYS A 286 -0.99 12.91 -12.39
C LYS A 286 0.33 13.66 -12.48
N SER A 287 1.08 13.74 -11.39
CA SER A 287 2.36 14.47 -11.37
C SER A 287 3.30 13.79 -10.41
N ARG A 288 4.34 13.16 -10.95
CA ARG A 288 5.33 12.43 -10.16
C ARG A 288 6.02 13.37 -9.18
N GLY A 289 6.02 13.00 -7.90
CA GLY A 289 6.70 13.74 -6.85
C GLY A 289 6.90 12.90 -5.61
N LYS A 290 8.04 13.07 -4.97
CA LYS A 290 8.37 12.44 -3.68
C LYS A 290 8.82 13.51 -2.69
N LEU A 291 8.35 13.39 -1.47
CA LEU A 291 8.80 14.21 -0.35
C LEU A 291 9.29 13.34 0.80
N GLY A 292 10.10 13.94 1.67
CA GLY A 292 10.56 13.29 2.89
C GLY A 292 10.59 14.28 4.05
N ILE A 293 10.36 13.78 5.28
CA ILE A 293 10.39 14.57 6.50
C ILE A 293 11.48 14.01 7.41
N HIS A 294 12.44 14.87 7.75
CA HIS A 294 13.56 14.53 8.63
C HIS A 294 13.04 14.12 10.02
N PRO A 295 13.66 13.14 10.71
CA PRO A 295 13.17 12.60 11.98
C PRO A 295 12.90 13.66 13.07
N LEU A 296 13.69 14.74 13.16
CA LEU A 296 13.45 15.85 14.09
C LEU A 296 12.16 16.64 13.81
N ARG A 297 11.61 16.53 12.62
CA ARG A 297 10.39 17.22 12.18
C ARG A 297 9.21 16.28 12.01
N ALA A 298 9.47 14.98 11.92
CA ALA A 298 8.46 13.97 11.71
C ALA A 298 7.66 13.69 12.97
N LYS A 299 6.35 13.46 12.81
CA LYS A 299 5.47 12.88 13.83
C LYS A 299 5.19 11.42 13.47
N PRO A 300 4.90 10.55 14.45
CA PRO A 300 4.67 9.11 14.20
C PRO A 300 3.33 8.83 13.52
N ILE A 301 2.92 9.70 12.60
CA ILE A 301 1.62 9.64 11.95
C ILE A 301 1.62 10.36 10.61
N ALA A 302 0.93 9.79 9.64
CA ALA A 302 0.56 10.44 8.40
C ALA A 302 -0.83 9.97 7.96
N GLY A 303 -1.42 10.61 6.98
CA GLY A 303 -2.70 10.17 6.42
C GLY A 303 -2.99 10.77 5.06
N SER A 304 -4.13 10.40 4.52
CA SER A 304 -4.67 10.95 3.28
C SER A 304 -6.19 10.97 3.31
N TYR A 305 -6.77 11.87 2.56
CA TYR A 305 -8.22 11.95 2.38
C TYR A 305 -8.58 11.95 0.89
N ASP A 306 -9.37 10.98 0.49
CA ASP A 306 -10.03 10.92 -0.80
C ASP A 306 -11.47 11.45 -0.66
N SER A 307 -11.71 12.66 -1.14
CA SER A 307 -13.01 13.31 -1.03
C SER A 307 -14.02 12.83 -2.08
N VAL A 308 -13.61 12.05 -3.08
CA VAL A 308 -14.51 11.44 -4.07
C VAL A 308 -15.16 10.19 -3.50
N HIS A 309 -14.36 9.34 -2.86
CA HIS A 309 -14.83 8.07 -2.31
C HIS A 309 -15.14 8.13 -0.81
N HIS A 310 -14.92 9.29 -0.17
CA HIS A 310 -15.11 9.49 1.28
C HIS A 310 -14.29 8.49 2.10
N VAL A 311 -13.01 8.36 1.76
CA VAL A 311 -12.05 7.50 2.47
C VAL A 311 -11.00 8.36 3.16
N LEU A 312 -10.86 8.18 4.47
CA LEU A 312 -9.76 8.72 5.27
C LEU A 312 -8.82 7.56 5.60
N THR A 313 -7.57 7.65 5.14
CA THR A 313 -6.50 6.71 5.49
C THR A 313 -5.59 7.34 6.52
N ILE A 314 -5.19 6.58 7.53
CA ILE A 314 -4.24 6.99 8.57
C ILE A 314 -3.21 5.89 8.72
N ILE A 315 -1.92 6.26 8.81
CA ILE A 315 -0.85 5.35 9.20
C ILE A 315 -0.22 5.82 10.51
N LEU A 316 0.09 4.86 11.39
CA LEU A 316 0.90 5.06 12.60
C LEU A 316 2.17 4.22 12.50
N PHE A 317 3.28 4.76 12.98
CA PHE A 317 4.57 4.07 12.92
C PHE A 317 5.51 4.55 14.04
N ASP A 318 6.60 3.81 14.24
CA ASP A 318 7.62 4.19 15.21
C ASP A 318 8.52 5.30 14.65
N ILE A 319 8.88 6.26 15.50
CA ILE A 319 9.90 7.28 15.24
C ILE A 319 10.82 7.42 16.45
N ASP A 320 12.11 7.49 16.21
CA ASP A 320 13.08 8.04 17.16
C ASP A 320 13.69 9.31 16.54
N PRO A 321 13.32 10.51 17.00
CA PRO A 321 13.79 11.78 16.43
C PRO A 321 15.30 12.01 16.62
N HIS A 322 15.94 11.27 17.53
CA HIS A 322 17.39 11.40 17.82
C HIS A 322 18.23 10.29 17.18
N ALA A 323 17.60 9.30 16.58
CA ALA A 323 18.29 8.25 15.84
C ALA A 323 18.77 8.77 14.47
N ARG A 324 19.66 8.01 13.87
CA ARG A 324 20.16 8.27 12.52
C ARG A 324 19.36 7.49 11.50
N TYR A 325 18.95 8.16 10.41
CA TYR A 325 18.21 7.56 9.30
C TYR A 325 19.06 7.56 8.05
N LEU A 326 18.96 6.48 7.27
CA LEU A 326 19.76 6.31 6.06
C LEU A 326 19.25 7.21 4.94
N ASN A 327 20.15 7.93 4.29
CA ASN A 327 19.83 8.68 3.08
C ASN A 327 19.52 7.68 1.96
N GLN A 328 18.40 7.86 1.27
CA GLN A 328 17.90 6.95 0.24
C GLN A 328 18.05 7.50 -1.18
N GLU A 329 18.60 8.70 -1.33
CA GLU A 329 18.77 9.32 -2.64
C GLU A 329 19.88 8.62 -3.45
N TRP A 330 19.72 8.60 -4.76
CA TRP A 330 20.69 8.01 -5.70
C TRP A 330 21.96 8.88 -5.81
N ASN A 331 22.61 9.11 -4.70
CA ASN A 331 23.75 10.01 -4.57
C ASN A 331 24.69 9.57 -3.44
N THR A 332 25.93 9.22 -3.80
CA THR A 332 26.96 8.79 -2.84
C THR A 332 27.71 9.91 -2.15
N THR A 333 27.53 11.17 -2.55
CA THR A 333 28.22 12.34 -1.99
C THR A 333 27.51 12.95 -0.78
N LYS A 334 26.21 12.68 -0.63
CA LYS A 334 25.44 13.10 0.56
C LYS A 334 25.83 12.30 1.80
N PRO A 335 25.73 12.88 3.00
CA PRO A 335 25.97 12.14 4.24
C PRO A 335 25.04 10.92 4.33
N PRO A 336 25.56 9.72 4.63
CA PRO A 336 24.77 8.49 4.57
C PRO A 336 23.67 8.39 5.64
N PHE A 337 23.74 9.22 6.69
CA PHE A 337 22.79 9.21 7.81
C PHE A 337 21.98 10.51 7.91
N SER A 338 21.72 11.15 6.78
CA SER A 338 20.88 12.35 6.67
C SER A 338 19.54 12.07 6.00
N GLY A 339 18.99 10.87 6.24
CA GLY A 339 17.75 10.43 5.63
C GLY A 339 16.49 10.91 6.36
N ASP A 340 15.37 10.71 5.71
CA ASP A 340 14.03 11.05 6.20
C ASP A 340 13.39 9.85 6.90
N ALA A 341 12.53 10.10 7.90
CA ALA A 341 11.82 9.07 8.65
C ALA A 341 10.43 8.79 8.09
N VAL A 342 9.85 9.76 7.39
CA VAL A 342 8.54 9.67 6.74
C VAL A 342 8.68 10.15 5.31
N ASN A 343 8.13 9.40 4.37
CA ASN A 343 8.07 9.83 2.98
C ASN A 343 6.64 9.76 2.47
N ALA A 344 6.38 10.47 1.38
CA ALA A 344 5.16 10.33 0.60
C ALA A 344 5.50 10.46 -0.89
N TYR A 345 4.80 9.70 -1.69
CA TYR A 345 4.98 9.68 -3.13
C TYR A 345 3.63 9.81 -3.85
N ASN A 346 3.61 10.57 -4.91
CA ASN A 346 2.52 10.57 -5.88
C ASN A 346 3.07 10.18 -7.23
N ASP A 347 2.50 9.14 -7.82
CA ASP A 347 2.89 8.69 -9.16
C ASP A 347 2.38 9.65 -10.23
N GLY A 348 3.00 9.60 -11.40
CA GLY A 348 2.63 10.42 -12.54
C GLY A 348 3.46 10.07 -13.76
N PRO A 349 3.06 10.57 -14.94
CA PRO A 349 3.76 10.28 -16.19
C PRO A 349 5.22 10.74 -16.13
N LEU A 350 6.11 9.89 -16.62
CA LEU A 350 7.50 10.24 -16.92
C LEU A 350 7.57 11.12 -18.18
N ALA A 351 8.75 11.70 -18.46
CA ALA A 351 8.95 12.55 -19.64
C ALA A 351 8.63 11.85 -20.97
N ASN A 352 8.72 10.53 -21.04
CA ASN A 352 8.36 9.71 -22.20
C ASN A 352 6.87 9.31 -22.23
N GLY A 353 6.06 9.77 -21.26
CA GLY A 353 4.64 9.47 -21.13
C GLY A 353 4.32 8.13 -20.47
N THR A 354 5.29 7.30 -20.12
CA THR A 354 5.04 6.05 -19.37
C THR A 354 4.74 6.34 -17.90
N GLN A 355 3.92 5.50 -17.29
CA GLN A 355 3.54 5.58 -15.88
C GLN A 355 3.33 4.16 -15.33
N MET A 356 3.75 3.92 -14.09
CA MET A 356 3.55 2.63 -13.43
C MET A 356 2.09 2.44 -12.97
N GLY A 357 1.50 3.50 -12.37
CA GLY A 357 0.16 3.47 -11.80
C GLY A 357 -0.88 4.19 -12.62
N PRO A 358 -1.95 4.73 -12.02
CA PRO A 358 -1.84 5.72 -10.93
C PRO A 358 -1.91 5.13 -9.52
N PHE A 359 -1.03 5.56 -8.64
CA PHE A 359 -1.06 5.29 -7.20
C PHE A 359 -0.39 6.44 -6.42
N TYR A 360 -0.56 6.44 -5.11
CA TYR A 360 0.25 7.26 -4.20
C TYR A 360 0.72 6.40 -3.03
N GLU A 361 1.77 6.87 -2.34
CA GLU A 361 2.34 6.14 -1.20
C GLU A 361 2.40 7.03 0.04
N LEU A 362 2.18 6.37 1.19
CA LEU A 362 2.59 6.82 2.51
C LEU A 362 3.67 5.87 3.00
N GLU A 363 4.78 6.40 3.48
CA GLU A 363 5.94 5.59 3.78
C GLU A 363 6.48 5.88 5.17
N SER A 364 6.91 4.83 5.89
CA SER A 364 7.67 4.96 7.13
C SER A 364 9.01 4.24 7.03
N VAL A 365 10.04 4.82 7.62
CA VAL A 365 11.40 4.30 7.63
C VAL A 365 11.87 4.13 9.06
N SER A 366 12.45 2.98 9.40
CA SER A 366 13.09 2.78 10.69
C SER A 366 14.45 3.48 10.75
N PRO A 367 14.99 3.76 11.95
CA PRO A 367 16.40 4.11 12.09
C PRO A 367 17.34 3.14 11.38
N ALA A 368 18.55 3.60 11.06
CA ALA A 368 19.65 2.76 10.60
C ALA A 368 19.96 1.67 11.63
N ALA A 369 20.00 0.41 11.20
CA ALA A 369 20.09 -0.75 12.08
C ALA A 369 21.56 -1.04 12.52
N PHE A 370 22.07 -0.31 13.47
CA PHE A 370 23.40 -0.56 14.06
C PHE A 370 23.37 -1.80 14.96
N LEU A 371 23.38 -3.00 14.39
CA LEU A 371 23.18 -4.26 15.11
C LEU A 371 24.44 -5.07 15.25
N ALA A 372 24.73 -5.51 16.48
CA ALA A 372 25.70 -6.60 16.72
C ALA A 372 25.16 -7.94 16.18
N PRO A 373 26.02 -8.95 15.96
CA PRO A 373 25.57 -10.29 15.67
C PRO A 373 24.51 -10.81 16.66
N GLY A 374 23.38 -11.32 16.14
CA GLY A 374 22.25 -11.81 16.91
C GLY A 374 21.32 -10.72 17.48
N ALA A 375 21.67 -9.43 17.36
CA ALA A 375 20.81 -8.34 17.79
C ALA A 375 19.71 -8.04 16.76
N ALA A 376 18.59 -7.50 17.23
CA ALA A 376 17.43 -7.18 16.42
C ALA A 376 16.95 -5.74 16.63
N GLN A 377 16.27 -5.20 15.61
CA GLN A 377 15.53 -3.94 15.63
C GLN A 377 14.09 -4.20 15.20
N ILE A 378 13.15 -3.60 15.92
CA ILE A 378 11.71 -3.71 15.63
C ILE A 378 11.22 -2.37 15.07
N HIS A 379 10.32 -2.44 14.10
CA HIS A 379 9.58 -1.29 13.58
C HIS A 379 8.09 -1.66 13.47
N HIS A 380 7.27 -0.94 14.20
CA HIS A 380 5.82 -1.09 14.12
C HIS A 380 5.26 -0.17 13.05
N HIS A 381 4.28 -0.69 12.31
CA HIS A 381 3.52 0.08 11.35
C HIS A 381 2.06 -0.33 11.41
N SER A 382 1.13 0.60 11.28
CA SER A 382 -0.31 0.32 11.29
C SER A 382 -1.01 1.16 10.25
N VAL A 383 -1.95 0.55 9.54
CA VAL A 383 -2.77 1.20 8.51
C VAL A 383 -4.24 1.13 8.93
N PHE A 384 -4.94 2.23 8.77
CA PHE A 384 -6.36 2.37 9.09
C PHE A 384 -7.09 3.05 7.94
N HIS A 385 -8.20 2.48 7.51
CA HIS A 385 -9.12 3.11 6.56
C HIS A 385 -10.47 3.34 7.22
N PHE A 386 -10.99 4.54 7.04
CA PHE A 386 -12.32 4.94 7.49
C PHE A 386 -13.13 5.36 6.28
N ILE A 387 -14.35 4.85 6.18
CA ILE A 387 -15.30 5.22 5.13
C ILE A 387 -16.64 5.62 5.75
N GLY A 388 -17.18 6.76 5.37
CA GLY A 388 -18.41 7.26 5.98
C GLY A 388 -18.76 8.69 5.58
N SER A 389 -19.60 9.33 6.40
CA SER A 389 -19.99 10.71 6.17
C SER A 389 -18.82 11.68 6.34
N TYR A 390 -18.83 12.79 5.60
CA TYR A 390 -17.83 13.86 5.76
C TYR A 390 -17.67 14.29 7.23
N ALA A 391 -18.79 14.45 7.97
CA ALA A 391 -18.75 14.90 9.36
C ALA A 391 -18.04 13.89 10.28
N GLY A 392 -18.29 12.58 10.09
CA GLY A 392 -17.60 11.53 10.85
C GLY A 392 -16.10 11.47 10.54
N LEU A 393 -15.75 11.53 9.26
CA LEU A 393 -14.35 11.54 8.82
C LEU A 393 -13.61 12.81 9.26
N GLU A 394 -14.27 13.97 9.21
CA GLU A 394 -13.74 15.25 9.71
C GLU A 394 -13.46 15.20 11.22
N ALA A 395 -14.34 14.59 12.01
CA ALA A 395 -14.15 14.43 13.43
C ALA A 395 -12.91 13.54 13.73
N ILE A 396 -12.74 12.44 13.00
CA ILE A 396 -11.56 11.56 13.12
C ILE A 396 -10.30 12.31 12.72
N CYS A 397 -10.28 12.97 11.56
CA CYS A 397 -9.15 13.73 11.06
C CYS A 397 -8.68 14.79 12.08
N LYS A 398 -9.62 15.60 12.60
CA LYS A 398 -9.34 16.59 13.65
C LYS A 398 -8.77 15.97 14.93
N LYS A 399 -9.33 14.84 15.34
CA LYS A 399 -8.88 14.16 16.56
C LYS A 399 -7.47 13.60 16.41
N VAL A 400 -7.19 12.95 15.29
CA VAL A 400 -5.99 12.12 15.08
C VAL A 400 -4.87 12.93 14.40
N LEU A 401 -5.16 13.58 13.27
CA LEU A 401 -4.18 14.38 12.51
C LEU A 401 -4.11 15.85 12.98
N ARG A 402 -5.00 16.27 13.90
CA ARG A 402 -5.07 17.63 14.46
C ARG A 402 -5.37 18.72 13.42
N VAL A 403 -6.05 18.36 12.36
CA VAL A 403 -6.34 19.26 11.24
C VAL A 403 -7.67 18.86 10.58
N GLY A 404 -8.35 19.82 9.95
CA GLY A 404 -9.59 19.56 9.19
C GLY A 404 -9.34 18.97 7.81
N LEU A 405 -10.35 18.27 7.25
CA LEU A 405 -10.33 17.73 5.90
C LEU A 405 -10.43 18.81 4.82
N ALA A 406 -11.11 19.93 5.11
CA ALA A 406 -11.49 20.94 4.13
C ALA A 406 -10.37 21.90 3.69
N ASP A 407 -9.24 21.89 4.39
CA ASP A 407 -8.12 22.76 4.02
C ASP A 407 -7.46 22.25 2.74
N LYS A 408 -7.81 22.87 1.62
CA LYS A 408 -7.28 22.51 0.29
C LYS A 408 -5.83 22.96 0.12
N VAL A 409 -5.08 22.22 -0.69
CA VAL A 409 -3.95 22.78 -1.43
C VAL A 409 -4.56 23.75 -2.43
N GLN A 410 -4.39 25.07 -2.23
CA GLN A 410 -4.77 26.12 -3.17
C GLN A 410 -3.52 26.65 -3.82
#